data_b7f537b411168f65fcb44098589396cd
#
_entry.id   b7f537b411168f65fcb44098589396cd
#
_cell.length_a   1.000
_cell.length_b   1.000
_cell.length_c   1.000
_cell.angle_alpha   90.00
_cell.angle_beta   90.00
_cell.angle_gamma   90.00
#
_symmetry.space_group_name_H-M   'P 1'
#
loop_
_entity.id
_entity.type
_entity.pdbx_description
1 polymer ?
#
loop_
_entity_poly.entity_id
_entity_poly.type
_entity_poly.pdbx_seq_one_letter_code
_entity_poly.pdbx_strand_id
1 'polypeptide(L)'
;MFASRPKLQLVHSTAKPLASAAPDFDSLFQSYAGYVARVAARMLGRDDADVDDVVQEVFFITLHRLDQIHSAEAARPWLMTVTVRTVQRTLRRRKWRRLLLGESSAAEVPATGITADQRVLLVRIYRTLDEIDPRSRIAWILRHVEGERLEDVADACGCSLATAKRRIAAAQAILMEVFRDG
;
A
#
# COMPACT_ATOMS: atom_id res chain seq x y z
N MET A 1 25.23 -22.81 23.28
CA MET A 1 24.17 -23.45 22.48
C MET A 1 23.22 -22.34 22.07
N PHE A 2 23.45 -21.70 20.89
CA PHE A 2 22.69 -20.55 20.43
C PHE A 2 21.54 -21.04 19.53
N ALA A 3 20.31 -20.83 19.98
CA ALA A 3 19.12 -21.18 19.23
C ALA A 3 18.94 -20.27 17.98
N SER A 4 18.83 -20.92 16.84
CA SER A 4 18.55 -20.28 15.52
C SER A 4 17.27 -19.47 15.55
N ARG A 5 17.38 -18.21 15.12
CA ARG A 5 16.23 -17.35 14.81
C ARG A 5 15.50 -17.88 13.58
N PRO A 6 14.17 -18.03 13.60
CA PRO A 6 13.43 -18.35 12.39
C PRO A 6 13.49 -17.18 11.43
N LYS A 7 14.07 -17.41 10.23
CA LYS A 7 13.98 -16.49 9.11
C LYS A 7 12.52 -16.47 8.63
N LEU A 8 11.85 -15.32 8.79
CA LEU A 8 10.63 -15.02 8.07
C LEU A 8 10.94 -15.01 6.57
N GLN A 9 10.64 -16.10 5.89
CA GLN A 9 10.61 -16.13 4.44
C GLN A 9 9.38 -15.35 3.98
N LEU A 10 9.61 -14.10 3.57
CA LEU A 10 8.69 -13.37 2.71
C LEU A 10 8.57 -14.17 1.43
N VAL A 11 7.43 -14.82 1.22
CA VAL A 11 7.08 -15.44 -0.05
C VAL A 11 6.93 -14.31 -1.05
N HIS A 12 8.01 -14.03 -1.78
CA HIS A 12 7.96 -13.21 -2.96
C HIS A 12 7.20 -14.03 -4.01
N SER A 13 5.89 -13.79 -4.12
CA SER A 13 5.15 -14.23 -5.30
C SER A 13 5.66 -13.40 -6.47
N THR A 14 6.67 -13.93 -7.15
CA THR A 14 7.11 -13.43 -8.44
C THR A 14 5.98 -13.67 -9.43
N ALA A 15 5.26 -12.61 -9.77
CA ALA A 15 4.36 -12.63 -10.90
C ALA A 15 5.19 -13.06 -12.13
N LYS A 16 4.83 -14.21 -12.70
CA LYS A 16 5.45 -14.77 -13.90
C LYS A 16 5.28 -13.76 -15.03
N PRO A 17 6.33 -13.35 -15.76
CA PRO A 17 6.18 -12.43 -16.87
C PRO A 17 5.32 -13.08 -17.96
N LEU A 18 4.19 -12.47 -18.28
CA LEU A 18 3.36 -12.81 -19.42
C LEU A 18 4.11 -12.41 -20.71
N ALA A 19 4.02 -13.26 -21.72
CA ALA A 19 4.64 -13.03 -23.02
C ALA A 19 4.12 -11.72 -23.67
N SER A 20 4.99 -11.07 -24.41
CA SER A 20 4.98 -9.84 -25.22
C SER A 20 3.67 -9.34 -25.92
N ALA A 21 2.50 -9.91 -25.67
CA ALA A 21 1.21 -9.41 -26.17
C ALA A 21 0.52 -8.54 -25.12
N ALA A 22 -0.28 -7.57 -25.56
CA ALA A 22 -1.13 -6.79 -24.64
C ALA A 22 -1.98 -7.74 -23.79
N PRO A 23 -1.95 -7.64 -22.47
CA PRO A 23 -2.64 -8.58 -21.60
C PRO A 23 -4.16 -8.35 -21.68
N ASP A 24 -4.93 -9.44 -21.67
CA ASP A 24 -6.37 -9.37 -21.50
C ASP A 24 -6.74 -9.10 -20.03
N PHE A 25 -7.99 -8.66 -19.81
CA PHE A 25 -8.46 -8.30 -18.48
C PHE A 25 -8.44 -9.45 -17.48
N ASP A 26 -8.85 -10.65 -17.90
CA ASP A 26 -8.94 -11.82 -17.01
C ASP A 26 -7.55 -12.23 -16.52
N SER A 27 -6.56 -12.25 -17.42
CA SER A 27 -5.16 -12.51 -17.07
C SER A 27 -4.61 -11.48 -16.10
N LEU A 28 -4.93 -10.18 -16.29
CA LEU A 28 -4.54 -9.12 -15.37
C LEU A 28 -5.19 -9.29 -14.00
N PHE A 29 -6.49 -9.56 -13.96
CA PHE A 29 -7.21 -9.77 -12.71
C PHE A 29 -6.62 -10.95 -11.93
N GLN A 30 -6.48 -12.12 -12.56
CA GLN A 30 -5.93 -13.30 -11.92
C GLN A 30 -4.49 -13.09 -11.40
N SER A 31 -3.67 -12.39 -12.17
CA SER A 31 -2.26 -12.17 -11.80
C SER A 31 -2.05 -11.10 -10.74
N TYR A 32 -2.90 -10.07 -10.70
CA TYR A 32 -2.65 -8.87 -9.91
C TYR A 32 -3.68 -8.54 -8.84
N ALA A 33 -4.84 -9.21 -8.76
CA ALA A 33 -5.85 -8.89 -7.74
C ALA A 33 -5.28 -9.02 -6.31
N GLY A 34 -4.55 -10.08 -6.03
CA GLY A 34 -3.87 -10.28 -4.74
C GLY A 34 -2.76 -9.24 -4.47
N TYR A 35 -2.06 -8.77 -5.50
CA TYR A 35 -1.09 -7.68 -5.36
C TYR A 35 -1.77 -6.37 -5.01
N VAL A 36 -2.81 -5.98 -5.76
CA VAL A 36 -3.59 -4.75 -5.53
C VAL A 36 -4.20 -4.75 -4.13
N ALA A 37 -4.84 -5.85 -3.73
CA ALA A 37 -5.43 -5.98 -2.39
C ALA A 37 -4.39 -5.81 -1.28
N ARG A 38 -3.22 -6.46 -1.39
CA ARG A 38 -2.14 -6.36 -0.41
C ARG A 38 -1.59 -4.93 -0.30
N VAL A 39 -1.33 -4.27 -1.42
CA VAL A 39 -0.83 -2.89 -1.46
C VAL A 39 -1.86 -1.93 -0.88
N ALA A 40 -3.14 -2.07 -1.27
CA ALA A 40 -4.24 -1.27 -0.74
C ALA A 40 -4.38 -1.44 0.78
N ALA A 41 -4.38 -2.68 1.28
CA ALA A 41 -4.48 -2.97 2.71
C ALA A 41 -3.36 -2.32 3.53
N ARG A 42 -2.12 -2.37 3.04
CA ARG A 42 -0.98 -1.72 3.70
C ARG A 42 -1.12 -0.20 3.74
N MET A 43 -1.61 0.41 2.67
CA MET A 43 -1.81 1.85 2.58
C MET A 43 -3.02 2.35 3.39
N LEU A 44 -4.11 1.57 3.43
CA LEU A 44 -5.36 1.94 4.12
C LEU A 44 -5.33 1.63 5.62
N GLY A 45 -4.41 0.75 6.09
CA GLY A 45 -4.34 0.34 7.49
C GLY A 45 -5.38 -0.71 7.85
N ARG A 46 -5.68 -1.65 6.92
CA ARG A 46 -6.44 -2.89 7.16
C ARG A 46 -7.93 -2.73 7.50
N ASP A 47 -8.60 -1.77 6.93
CA ASP A 47 -10.06 -1.76 6.86
C ASP A 47 -10.46 -2.60 5.63
N ASP A 48 -10.92 -3.83 5.87
CA ASP A 48 -11.17 -4.81 4.81
C ASP A 48 -12.25 -4.32 3.82
N ALA A 49 -13.28 -3.63 4.30
CA ALA A 49 -14.34 -3.10 3.43
C ALA A 49 -13.81 -2.06 2.43
N ASP A 50 -12.98 -1.10 2.88
CA ASP A 50 -12.39 -0.12 1.97
C ASP A 50 -11.32 -0.76 1.04
N VAL A 51 -10.70 -1.87 1.45
CA VAL A 51 -9.75 -2.61 0.57
C VAL A 51 -10.49 -3.24 -0.60
N ASP A 52 -11.61 -3.89 -0.34
CA ASP A 52 -12.43 -4.51 -1.39
C ASP A 52 -12.96 -3.46 -2.37
N ASP A 53 -13.44 -2.32 -1.85
CA ASP A 53 -13.87 -1.19 -2.68
C ASP A 53 -12.74 -0.67 -3.57
N VAL A 54 -11.53 -0.55 -3.03
CA VAL A 54 -10.35 -0.12 -3.81
C VAL A 54 -10.01 -1.14 -4.89
N VAL A 55 -10.00 -2.44 -4.58
CA VAL A 55 -9.74 -3.50 -5.56
C VAL A 55 -10.75 -3.44 -6.69
N GLN A 56 -12.04 -3.37 -6.36
CA GLN A 56 -13.11 -3.26 -7.35
C GLN A 56 -12.94 -2.02 -8.24
N GLU A 57 -12.68 -0.84 -7.65
CA GLU A 57 -12.51 0.39 -8.40
C GLU A 57 -11.25 0.36 -9.30
N VAL A 58 -10.14 -0.20 -8.81
CA VAL A 58 -8.91 -0.36 -9.60
C VAL A 58 -9.18 -1.22 -10.84
N PHE A 59 -9.83 -2.37 -10.68
CA PHE A 59 -10.10 -3.25 -11.81
C PHE A 59 -11.23 -2.74 -12.71
N PHE A 60 -12.18 -1.99 -12.19
CA PHE A 60 -13.15 -1.25 -13.00
C PHE A 60 -12.46 -0.22 -13.91
N ILE A 61 -11.51 0.56 -13.38
CA ILE A 61 -10.70 1.50 -14.17
C ILE A 61 -9.83 0.74 -15.19
N THR A 62 -9.25 -0.40 -14.78
CA THR A 62 -8.43 -1.25 -15.66
C THR A 62 -9.22 -1.75 -16.86
N LEU A 63 -10.43 -2.23 -16.64
CA LEU A 63 -11.33 -2.70 -17.70
C LEU A 63 -11.60 -1.59 -18.75
N HIS A 64 -11.85 -0.35 -18.29
CA HIS A 64 -12.16 0.78 -19.16
C HIS A 64 -10.94 1.43 -19.82
N ARG A 65 -9.73 1.07 -19.39
CA ARG A 65 -8.46 1.64 -19.88
C ARG A 65 -7.44 0.57 -20.24
N LEU A 66 -7.93 -0.61 -20.62
CA LEU A 66 -7.07 -1.74 -20.97
C LEU A 66 -6.15 -1.40 -22.16
N ASP A 67 -6.62 -0.56 -23.07
CA ASP A 67 -5.88 -0.03 -24.21
C ASP A 67 -4.62 0.78 -23.82
N GLN A 68 -4.53 1.25 -22.57
CA GLN A 68 -3.35 1.96 -22.08
C GLN A 68 -2.25 1.02 -21.57
N ILE A 69 -2.53 -0.28 -21.47
CA ILE A 69 -1.57 -1.30 -21.00
C ILE A 69 -1.02 -2.03 -22.22
N HIS A 70 0.04 -1.48 -22.80
CA HIS A 70 0.58 -1.96 -24.08
C HIS A 70 1.44 -3.22 -23.98
N SER A 71 1.88 -3.59 -22.76
CA SER A 71 2.67 -4.80 -22.51
C SER A 71 2.46 -5.34 -21.10
N ALA A 72 2.83 -6.59 -20.89
CA ALA A 72 2.75 -7.23 -19.58
C ALA A 72 3.65 -6.53 -18.53
N GLU A 73 4.80 -6.02 -18.96
CA GLU A 73 5.74 -5.29 -18.09
C GLU A 73 5.17 -3.94 -17.63
N ALA A 74 4.35 -3.30 -18.46
CA ALA A 74 3.69 -2.05 -18.15
C ALA A 74 2.51 -2.21 -17.18
N ALA A 75 1.96 -3.43 -17.05
CA ALA A 75 0.76 -3.69 -16.25
C ALA A 75 0.97 -3.37 -14.75
N ARG A 76 2.06 -3.86 -14.16
CA ARG A 76 2.34 -3.66 -12.73
C ARG A 76 2.53 -2.17 -12.35
N PRO A 77 3.37 -1.38 -13.02
CA PRO A 77 3.51 0.06 -12.74
C PRO A 77 2.20 0.83 -12.96
N TRP A 78 1.46 0.46 -13.99
CA TRP A 78 0.17 1.08 -14.28
C TRP A 78 -0.85 0.80 -13.15
N LEU A 79 -1.03 -0.47 -12.76
CA LEU A 79 -1.92 -0.88 -11.67
C LEU A 79 -1.50 -0.24 -10.34
N MET A 80 -0.20 -0.16 -10.05
CA MET A 80 0.31 0.53 -8.87
C MET A 80 -0.11 2.00 -8.87
N THR A 81 0.03 2.71 -10.00
CA THR A 81 -0.39 4.11 -10.13
C THR A 81 -1.89 4.29 -9.91
N VAL A 82 -2.72 3.42 -10.47
CA VAL A 82 -4.18 3.44 -10.27
C VAL A 82 -4.53 3.15 -8.82
N THR A 83 -3.90 2.13 -8.21
CA THR A 83 -4.10 1.78 -6.79
C THR A 83 -3.76 2.95 -5.88
N VAL A 84 -2.60 3.59 -6.07
CA VAL A 84 -2.19 4.77 -5.29
C VAL A 84 -3.21 5.90 -5.38
N ARG A 85 -3.70 6.21 -6.59
CA ARG A 85 -4.69 7.28 -6.79
C ARG A 85 -6.02 6.97 -6.13
N THR A 86 -6.48 5.71 -6.22
CA THR A 86 -7.72 5.26 -5.59
C THR A 86 -7.61 5.30 -4.06
N VAL A 87 -6.53 4.77 -3.50
CA VAL A 87 -6.24 4.83 -2.06
C VAL A 87 -6.16 6.28 -1.56
N GLN A 88 -5.48 7.18 -2.27
CA GLN A 88 -5.42 8.60 -1.91
C GLN A 88 -6.80 9.25 -1.84
N ARG A 89 -7.71 8.87 -2.76
CA ARG A 89 -9.10 9.34 -2.77
C ARG A 89 -9.86 8.81 -1.56
N THR A 90 -9.73 7.52 -1.26
CA THR A 90 -10.36 6.87 -0.10
C THR A 90 -9.89 7.48 1.22
N LEU A 91 -8.57 7.67 1.41
CA LEU A 91 -8.02 8.29 2.62
C LEU A 91 -8.48 9.74 2.80
N ARG A 92 -8.60 10.51 1.70
CA ARG A 92 -9.18 11.87 1.78
C ARG A 92 -10.64 11.82 2.20
N ARG A 93 -11.45 10.91 1.63
CA ARG A 93 -12.86 10.71 2.00
C ARG A 93 -13.00 10.31 3.47
N ARG A 94 -12.15 9.41 3.99
CA ARG A 94 -12.10 9.05 5.42
C ARG A 94 -11.80 10.26 6.29
N LYS A 95 -10.81 11.06 5.93
CA LYS A 95 -10.45 12.27 6.68
C LYS A 95 -11.62 13.26 6.76
N TRP A 96 -12.33 13.49 5.66
CA TRP A 96 -13.52 14.34 5.63
C TRP A 96 -14.65 13.77 6.50
N ARG A 97 -14.92 12.46 6.46
CA ARG A 97 -15.93 11.82 7.33
C ARG A 97 -15.57 12.00 8.81
N ARG A 98 -14.33 11.77 9.21
CA ARG A 98 -13.89 11.98 10.60
C ARG A 98 -14.11 13.42 11.07
N LEU A 99 -13.81 14.39 10.24
CA LEU A 99 -13.99 15.81 10.56
C LEU A 99 -15.46 16.20 10.67
N LEU A 100 -16.34 15.60 9.87
CA LEU A 100 -17.76 15.97 9.85
C LEU A 100 -18.60 15.17 10.86
N LEU A 101 -18.26 13.91 11.11
CA LEU A 101 -19.08 12.98 11.90
C LEU A 101 -18.47 12.63 13.26
N GLY A 102 -17.26 13.06 13.56
CA GLY A 102 -16.57 12.75 14.83
C GLY A 102 -16.25 11.27 15.03
N GLU A 103 -16.27 10.47 13.95
CA GLU A 103 -16.02 9.03 14.02
C GLU A 103 -14.55 8.74 14.30
N SER A 104 -14.26 8.05 15.41
CA SER A 104 -12.95 7.48 15.71
C SER A 104 -12.89 6.07 15.13
N SER A 105 -12.07 5.86 14.12
CA SER A 105 -11.79 4.52 13.61
C SER A 105 -10.76 3.86 14.51
N ALA A 106 -11.17 2.84 15.27
CA ALA A 106 -10.24 1.95 15.94
C ALA A 106 -9.67 0.99 14.89
N ALA A 107 -8.37 1.05 14.67
CA ALA A 107 -7.68 0.08 13.82
C ALA A 107 -7.66 -1.29 14.55
N GLU A 108 -8.49 -2.22 14.11
CA GLU A 108 -8.42 -3.61 14.57
C GLU A 108 -7.27 -4.32 13.86
N VAL A 109 -6.30 -4.82 14.64
CA VAL A 109 -5.19 -5.64 14.12
C VAL A 109 -5.60 -7.11 14.27
N PRO A 110 -5.71 -7.89 13.18
CA PRO A 110 -6.00 -9.31 13.27
C PRO A 110 -4.99 -10.07 14.11
N ALA A 111 -5.49 -10.98 14.95
CA ALA A 111 -4.76 -11.58 16.07
C ALA A 111 -4.02 -12.89 15.74
N THR A 112 -3.95 -13.32 14.48
CA THR A 112 -3.40 -14.64 14.12
C THR A 112 -1.88 -14.60 14.00
N GLY A 113 -1.19 -15.34 14.90
CA GLY A 113 0.24 -15.63 14.77
C GLY A 113 1.22 -14.60 15.29
N ILE A 114 0.78 -13.57 16.02
CA ILE A 114 1.64 -12.55 16.63
C ILE A 114 1.54 -12.55 18.16
N THR A 115 2.65 -12.25 18.84
CA THR A 115 2.67 -12.10 20.31
C THR A 115 1.91 -10.85 20.75
N ALA A 116 1.55 -10.77 22.04
CA ALA A 116 0.89 -9.60 22.61
C ALA A 116 1.72 -8.31 22.39
N ASP A 117 3.03 -8.37 22.61
CA ASP A 117 3.94 -7.23 22.43
C ASP A 117 4.03 -6.80 20.96
N GLN A 118 4.09 -7.77 20.04
CA GLN A 118 4.07 -7.48 18.61
C GLN A 118 2.75 -6.82 18.19
N ARG A 119 1.63 -7.23 18.79
CA ARG A 119 0.32 -6.61 18.53
C ARG A 119 0.28 -5.17 19.00
N VAL A 120 0.75 -4.88 20.23
CA VAL A 120 0.83 -3.52 20.77
C VAL A 120 1.67 -2.64 19.85
N LEU A 121 2.84 -3.12 19.43
CA LEU A 121 3.71 -2.39 18.51
C LEU A 121 3.03 -2.13 17.16
N LEU A 122 2.36 -3.12 16.57
CA LEU A 122 1.64 -2.96 15.31
C LEU A 122 0.49 -1.95 15.42
N VAL A 123 -0.30 -2.01 16.48
CA VAL A 123 -1.37 -1.02 16.74
C VAL A 123 -0.78 0.38 16.82
N ARG A 124 0.35 0.56 17.52
CA ARG A 124 1.04 1.84 17.65
C ARG A 124 1.53 2.35 16.29
N ILE A 125 2.16 1.48 15.49
CA ILE A 125 2.61 1.81 14.12
C ILE A 125 1.42 2.24 13.26
N TYR A 126 0.32 1.49 13.24
CA TYR A 126 -0.84 1.84 12.41
C TYR A 126 -1.51 3.14 12.87
N ARG A 127 -1.62 3.38 14.18
CA ARG A 127 -2.12 4.68 14.69
C ARG A 127 -1.26 5.83 14.21
N THR A 128 0.06 5.70 14.35
CA THR A 128 1.00 6.72 13.87
C THR A 128 0.91 6.93 12.35
N LEU A 129 0.79 5.83 11.58
CA LEU A 129 0.57 5.93 10.13
C LEU A 129 -0.73 6.67 9.78
N ASP A 130 -1.78 6.57 10.60
CA ASP A 130 -3.05 7.29 10.40
C ASP A 130 -2.94 8.79 10.67
N GLU A 131 -2.00 9.21 11.50
CA GLU A 131 -1.70 10.63 11.78
C GLU A 131 -0.85 11.28 10.68
N ILE A 132 -0.07 10.49 9.94
CA ILE A 132 0.77 10.98 8.85
C ILE A 132 -0.11 11.42 7.66
N ASP A 133 0.30 12.54 7.03
CA ASP A 133 -0.32 12.96 5.77
C ASP A 133 -0.40 11.79 4.77
N PRO A 134 -1.58 11.52 4.17
CA PRO A 134 -1.77 10.36 3.29
C PRO A 134 -0.76 10.25 2.15
N ARG A 135 -0.29 11.38 1.61
CA ARG A 135 0.70 11.37 0.52
C ARG A 135 2.09 10.94 1.01
N SER A 136 2.47 11.34 2.22
CA SER A 136 3.74 10.96 2.85
C SER A 136 3.71 9.50 3.31
N ARG A 137 2.61 9.05 3.91
CA ARG A 137 2.35 7.66 4.26
C ARG A 137 2.48 6.72 3.07
N ILE A 138 1.80 7.01 1.96
CA ILE A 138 1.82 6.17 0.75
C ILE A 138 3.24 6.11 0.17
N ALA A 139 3.93 7.24 0.04
CA ALA A 139 5.29 7.26 -0.49
C ALA A 139 6.25 6.44 0.39
N TRP A 140 6.10 6.50 1.71
CA TRP A 140 6.91 5.72 2.64
C TRP A 140 6.62 4.21 2.52
N ILE A 141 5.36 3.80 2.46
CA ILE A 141 4.96 2.39 2.30
C ILE A 141 5.50 1.83 0.99
N LEU A 142 5.34 2.53 -0.13
CA LEU A 142 5.88 2.11 -1.41
C LEU A 142 7.40 1.89 -1.35
N ARG A 143 8.12 2.81 -0.72
CA ARG A 143 9.58 2.74 -0.65
C ARG A 143 10.10 1.66 0.30
N HIS A 144 9.54 1.57 1.52
CA HIS A 144 10.12 0.76 2.61
C HIS A 144 9.42 -0.58 2.80
N VAL A 145 8.16 -0.71 2.42
CA VAL A 145 7.39 -1.94 2.58
C VAL A 145 7.26 -2.71 1.27
N GLU A 146 6.97 -2.00 0.17
CA GLU A 146 6.89 -2.62 -1.16
C GLU A 146 8.24 -2.71 -1.87
N GLY A 147 9.27 -1.98 -1.40
CA GLY A 147 10.62 -2.00 -1.95
C GLY A 147 10.76 -1.30 -3.30
N GLU A 148 9.80 -0.44 -3.66
CA GLU A 148 9.81 0.25 -4.96
C GLU A 148 11.00 1.21 -5.10
N ARG A 149 11.48 1.39 -6.34
CA ARG A 149 12.50 2.39 -6.63
C ARG A 149 11.95 3.78 -6.41
N LEU A 150 12.83 4.73 -6.10
CA LEU A 150 12.39 6.08 -5.79
C LEU A 150 11.71 6.79 -6.97
N GLU A 151 12.15 6.48 -8.17
CA GLU A 151 11.57 6.94 -9.44
C GLU A 151 10.15 6.41 -9.59
N ASP A 152 9.95 5.10 -9.36
CA ASP A 152 8.64 4.44 -9.45
C ASP A 152 7.66 4.97 -8.40
N VAL A 153 8.16 5.29 -7.19
CA VAL A 153 7.37 5.96 -6.13
C VAL A 153 6.93 7.35 -6.58
N ALA A 154 7.83 8.13 -7.18
CA ALA A 154 7.52 9.48 -7.67
C ALA A 154 6.44 9.43 -8.77
N ASP A 155 6.60 8.53 -9.72
CA ASP A 155 5.65 8.33 -10.84
C ASP A 155 4.28 7.87 -10.33
N ALA A 156 4.23 6.84 -9.48
CA ALA A 156 2.99 6.35 -8.91
C ALA A 156 2.25 7.42 -8.07
N CYS A 157 3.01 8.24 -7.32
CA CYS A 157 2.47 9.33 -6.52
C CYS A 157 2.16 10.59 -7.33
N GLY A 158 2.50 10.64 -8.62
CA GLY A 158 2.30 11.80 -9.49
C GLY A 158 3.04 13.04 -8.99
N CYS A 159 4.31 12.90 -8.60
CA CYS A 159 5.10 14.00 -8.06
C CYS A 159 6.58 13.92 -8.50
N SER A 160 7.31 15.02 -8.30
CA SER A 160 8.75 15.02 -8.58
C SER A 160 9.52 14.12 -7.62
N LEU A 161 10.70 13.64 -8.05
CA LEU A 161 11.62 12.86 -7.24
C LEU A 161 11.99 13.56 -5.92
N ALA A 162 12.23 14.87 -5.97
CA ALA A 162 12.51 15.69 -4.78
C ALA A 162 11.31 15.70 -3.80
N THR A 163 10.09 15.75 -4.34
CA THR A 163 8.86 15.70 -3.52
C THR A 163 8.68 14.32 -2.89
N ALA A 164 8.94 13.23 -3.64
CA ALA A 164 8.89 11.88 -3.11
C ALA A 164 9.89 11.69 -1.97
N LYS A 165 11.16 12.10 -2.14
CA LYS A 165 12.18 12.08 -1.07
C LYS A 165 11.73 12.81 0.18
N ARG A 166 11.21 14.03 0.03
CA ARG A 166 10.73 14.85 1.18
C ARG A 166 9.57 14.18 1.91
N ARG A 167 8.60 13.60 1.18
CA ARG A 167 7.46 12.88 1.77
C ARG A 167 7.90 11.64 2.55
N ILE A 168 8.81 10.85 1.98
CA ILE A 168 9.38 9.66 2.62
C ILE A 168 10.11 10.07 3.90
N ALA A 169 10.96 11.08 3.85
CA ALA A 169 11.71 11.56 5.01
C ALA A 169 10.80 12.10 6.12
N ALA A 170 9.73 12.83 5.76
CA ALA A 170 8.76 13.33 6.73
C ALA A 170 8.03 12.20 7.45
N ALA A 171 7.57 11.17 6.73
CA ALA A 171 6.95 10.00 7.34
C ALA A 171 7.94 9.21 8.20
N GLN A 172 9.17 9.03 7.73
CA GLN A 172 10.23 8.33 8.45
C GLN A 172 10.54 9.01 9.79
N ALA A 173 10.62 10.34 9.83
CA ALA A 173 10.89 11.09 11.06
C ALA A 173 9.84 10.83 12.14
N ILE A 174 8.56 10.88 11.78
CA ILE A 174 7.44 10.62 12.69
C ILE A 174 7.48 9.16 13.21
N LEU A 175 7.71 8.20 12.32
CA LEU A 175 7.79 6.78 12.71
C LEU A 175 8.98 6.49 13.63
N MET A 176 10.13 7.12 13.41
CA MET A 176 11.32 6.94 14.26
C MET A 176 11.12 7.46 15.68
N GLU A 177 10.28 8.48 15.90
CA GLU A 177 9.90 8.93 17.25
C GLU A 177 9.17 7.83 18.02
N VAL A 178 8.23 7.13 17.35
CA VAL A 178 7.49 6.01 17.96
C VAL A 178 8.40 4.88 18.43
N PHE A 179 9.49 4.62 17.70
CA PHE A 179 10.45 3.56 18.06
C PHE A 179 11.46 3.99 19.13
N ARG A 180 11.71 5.29 19.32
CA ARG A 180 12.61 5.79 20.38
C ARG A 180 11.97 5.75 21.76
N ASP A 181 10.64 5.91 21.81
CA ASP A 181 9.89 6.01 23.07
C ASP A 181 9.37 4.64 23.55
N GLY A 182 9.77 3.56 22.97
CA GLY A 182 9.40 2.17 23.32
C GLY A 182 10.59 1.29 23.52
#